data_b9aa0bcda1504d6a72497de22d45be9d
#
_entry.id   b9aa0bcda1504d6a72497de22d45be9d
#
_cell.length_a   1.000
_cell.length_b   1.000
_cell.length_c   1.000
_cell.angle_alpha   90.00
_cell.angle_beta   90.00
_cell.angle_gamma   90.00
#
_symmetry.space_group_name_H-M   'P 1'
#
loop_
_entity.id
_entity.type
_entity.pdbx_description
1 polymer ?
#
loop_
_entity_poly.entity_id
_entity_poly.type
_entity_poly.pdbx_seq_one_letter_code
_entity_poly.pdbx_strand_id
1 'polypeptide(L)'
;MKSISPAEAARWLVHCQAYDPSGIKTGAVGDPRVKGGRGYPIGVGSLGALGGVHLEGATLRETLLLNLVPVAPGWQNGDDRDLPVWEREPQTASEESDGTRGPYGLLSLYTWQSRRVRLFGNAGDITGAMIAIGDRLDWQDRHLLEPMSVWGRSGPRERDQKRTPIYLPRPHDHSRALWRGLQTLLPAPPPPGADPPQRLSPMVVQWLARLTVTGVVGSDFRVRPRATSVTYGTQQAVVDEVFSDALTMNVLLLVEHSALRTAAVDAAADAENAVKVLRRLADNLSRAAGSRDIDSGDADRAAEQAYAELDRGFRDWLAHLGPGSDPVAERTAWQRLVRRTTLRLGYELVSATGPAAWIGRAGVDRNGREVHYSSSQAEAWFRNGLAKALPMASETSQQRQEEPA
;
A
#
# COMPACT_ATOMS: atom_id res chain seq x y z
N MET A 1 -35.69 -2.11 -1.13
CA MET A 1 -35.51 -3.49 -1.63
C MET A 1 -36.20 -4.39 -0.60
N LYS A 2 -37.10 -5.28 -1.03
CA LYS A 2 -37.86 -6.13 -0.08
C LYS A 2 -37.24 -7.52 0.09
N SER A 3 -36.45 -7.98 -0.87
CA SER A 3 -35.74 -9.26 -0.85
C SER A 3 -34.52 -9.23 -1.79
N ILE A 4 -33.61 -10.15 -1.60
CA ILE A 4 -32.44 -10.41 -2.46
C ILE A 4 -32.39 -11.90 -2.82
N SER A 5 -31.75 -12.24 -3.94
CA SER A 5 -31.57 -13.63 -4.33
C SER A 5 -30.58 -14.36 -3.39
N PRO A 6 -30.66 -15.69 -3.26
CA PRO A 6 -29.67 -16.48 -2.50
C PRO A 6 -28.23 -16.25 -2.98
N ALA A 7 -28.02 -16.12 -4.30
CA ALA A 7 -26.69 -15.84 -4.87
C ALA A 7 -26.15 -14.46 -4.45
N GLU A 8 -27.02 -13.46 -4.36
CA GLU A 8 -26.64 -12.15 -3.83
C GLU A 8 -26.37 -12.20 -2.32
N ALA A 9 -27.22 -12.91 -1.57
CA ALA A 9 -27.01 -13.11 -0.14
C ALA A 9 -25.68 -13.81 0.17
N ALA A 10 -25.27 -14.80 -0.64
CA ALA A 10 -23.97 -15.45 -0.49
C ALA A 10 -22.80 -14.46 -0.66
N ARG A 11 -22.86 -13.56 -1.63
CA ARG A 11 -21.85 -12.50 -1.79
C ARG A 11 -21.82 -11.55 -0.58
N TRP A 12 -22.99 -11.18 -0.06
CA TRP A 12 -23.10 -10.38 1.15
C TRP A 12 -22.57 -11.08 2.41
N LEU A 13 -22.73 -12.41 2.52
CA LEU A 13 -22.12 -13.20 3.60
C LEU A 13 -20.59 -13.11 3.56
N VAL A 14 -19.99 -13.31 2.37
CA VAL A 14 -18.53 -13.16 2.19
C VAL A 14 -18.07 -11.75 2.58
N HIS A 15 -18.76 -10.72 2.06
CA HIS A 15 -18.46 -9.34 2.38
C HIS A 15 -18.57 -9.05 3.89
N CYS A 16 -19.63 -9.54 4.52
CA CYS A 16 -19.85 -9.34 5.97
C CYS A 16 -18.74 -9.97 6.79
N GLN A 17 -18.32 -11.21 6.49
CA GLN A 17 -17.23 -11.86 7.20
C GLN A 17 -15.89 -11.13 7.00
N ALA A 18 -15.64 -10.64 5.78
CA ALA A 18 -14.39 -10.01 5.41
C ALA A 18 -14.25 -8.56 5.89
N TYR A 19 -15.31 -7.74 5.73
CA TYR A 19 -15.20 -6.28 5.76
C TYR A 19 -16.25 -5.57 6.62
N ASP A 20 -17.15 -6.27 7.32
CA ASP A 20 -18.15 -5.59 8.16
C ASP A 20 -17.50 -4.66 9.18
N PRO A 21 -17.90 -3.39 9.26
CA PRO A 21 -17.35 -2.44 10.22
C PRO A 21 -17.48 -2.90 11.66
N SER A 22 -16.58 -2.42 12.51
CA SER A 22 -16.70 -2.57 13.95
C SER A 22 -17.97 -1.87 14.45
N GLY A 23 -18.56 -2.37 15.52
CA GLY A 23 -19.76 -1.76 16.09
C GLY A 23 -20.53 -2.74 16.96
N ILE A 24 -21.52 -2.23 17.68
CA ILE A 24 -22.45 -3.05 18.46
C ILE A 24 -23.32 -3.84 17.47
N LYS A 25 -23.42 -5.13 17.70
CA LYS A 25 -24.26 -6.05 16.92
C LYS A 25 -25.41 -6.59 17.78
N THR A 26 -26.35 -7.28 17.16
CA THR A 26 -27.40 -8.01 17.87
C THR A 26 -26.76 -9.09 18.76
N GLY A 27 -27.24 -9.23 19.98
CA GLY A 27 -26.82 -10.31 20.87
C GLY A 27 -27.40 -11.65 20.41
N ALA A 28 -26.53 -12.65 20.21
CA ALA A 28 -26.97 -14.01 19.93
C ALA A 28 -27.32 -14.75 21.25
N VAL A 29 -28.40 -15.51 21.23
CA VAL A 29 -28.77 -16.35 22.39
C VAL A 29 -27.72 -17.43 22.59
N GLY A 30 -27.23 -17.57 23.82
CA GLY A 30 -26.18 -18.52 24.17
C GLY A 30 -24.75 -17.98 24.09
N ASP A 31 -24.54 -16.73 23.64
CA ASP A 31 -23.24 -16.07 23.71
C ASP A 31 -23.03 -15.39 25.08
N PRO A 32 -22.07 -15.82 25.90
CA PRO A 32 -21.82 -15.26 27.24
C PRO A 32 -21.30 -13.80 27.21
N ARG A 33 -20.81 -13.33 26.05
CA ARG A 33 -20.33 -11.95 25.86
C ARG A 33 -21.48 -10.94 25.71
N VAL A 34 -22.70 -11.40 25.50
CA VAL A 34 -23.89 -10.55 25.32
C VAL A 34 -24.27 -9.87 26.63
N LYS A 35 -24.44 -8.55 26.59
CA LYS A 35 -24.92 -7.75 27.72
C LYS A 35 -26.08 -6.88 27.26
N GLY A 36 -27.24 -6.99 27.94
CA GLY A 36 -28.43 -6.23 27.60
C GLY A 36 -28.92 -6.47 26.14
N GLY A 37 -28.84 -7.71 25.63
CA GLY A 37 -29.22 -8.05 24.25
C GLY A 37 -28.26 -7.56 23.17
N ARG A 38 -27.06 -7.09 23.53
CA ARG A 38 -26.08 -6.50 22.61
C ARG A 38 -24.75 -7.25 22.67
N GLY A 39 -24.17 -7.53 21.48
CA GLY A 39 -22.78 -7.95 21.32
C GLY A 39 -21.87 -6.74 21.10
N TYR A 40 -20.87 -6.56 21.98
CA TYR A 40 -19.95 -5.45 21.89
C TYR A 40 -18.87 -5.68 20.81
N PRO A 41 -18.26 -4.60 20.29
CA PRO A 41 -17.35 -4.68 19.15
C PRO A 41 -16.14 -5.58 19.42
N ILE A 42 -15.82 -6.43 18.42
CA ILE A 42 -14.60 -7.27 18.37
C ILE A 42 -13.60 -6.83 17.31
N GLY A 43 -13.87 -5.71 16.65
CA GLY A 43 -13.13 -5.19 15.50
C GLY A 43 -13.89 -5.35 14.19
N VAL A 44 -13.23 -5.02 13.08
CA VAL A 44 -13.77 -5.18 11.72
C VAL A 44 -13.80 -6.65 11.30
N GLY A 45 -14.41 -6.93 10.16
CA GLY A 45 -14.36 -8.25 9.52
C GLY A 45 -12.94 -8.75 9.33
N SER A 46 -12.77 -10.07 9.19
CA SER A 46 -11.45 -10.73 9.26
C SER A 46 -10.40 -10.15 8.31
N LEU A 47 -10.79 -9.75 7.09
CA LEU A 47 -9.87 -9.21 6.09
C LEU A 47 -9.76 -7.68 6.10
N GLY A 48 -10.56 -6.99 6.91
CA GLY A 48 -10.60 -5.53 6.96
C GLY A 48 -9.31 -4.86 7.45
N ALA A 49 -8.41 -5.62 8.09
CA ALA A 49 -7.10 -5.13 8.53
C ALA A 49 -5.98 -5.37 7.49
N LEU A 50 -6.27 -6.03 6.37
CA LEU A 50 -5.29 -6.42 5.37
C LEU A 50 -5.10 -5.37 4.28
N GLY A 51 -3.88 -5.28 3.77
CA GLY A 51 -3.56 -4.66 2.49
C GLY A 51 -3.25 -5.75 1.47
N GLY A 52 -4.29 -6.33 0.85
CA GLY A 52 -4.15 -7.44 -0.07
C GLY A 52 -3.49 -7.03 -1.39
N VAL A 53 -2.62 -7.89 -1.91
CA VAL A 53 -2.03 -7.77 -3.25
C VAL A 53 -2.27 -9.07 -4.00
N HIS A 54 -2.95 -9.00 -5.13
CA HIS A 54 -3.08 -10.14 -6.02
C HIS A 54 -2.49 -9.82 -7.40
N LEU A 55 -2.03 -10.86 -8.08
CA LEU A 55 -1.40 -10.75 -9.39
C LEU A 55 -2.44 -11.01 -10.47
N GLU A 56 -2.71 -10.00 -11.29
CA GLU A 56 -3.65 -10.12 -12.41
C GLU A 56 -2.92 -10.67 -13.64
N GLY A 57 -3.48 -11.71 -14.24
CA GLY A 57 -3.11 -12.24 -15.53
C GLY A 57 -4.05 -11.78 -16.64
N ALA A 58 -3.79 -12.17 -17.88
CA ALA A 58 -4.64 -11.85 -19.02
C ALA A 58 -6.00 -12.58 -18.99
N THR A 59 -6.08 -13.68 -18.26
CA THR A 59 -7.29 -14.49 -18.08
C THR A 59 -7.51 -14.81 -16.61
N LEU A 60 -8.74 -15.21 -16.25
CA LEU A 60 -9.04 -15.70 -14.90
C LEU A 60 -8.17 -16.89 -14.52
N ARG A 61 -7.96 -17.85 -15.45
CA ARG A 61 -7.09 -18.99 -15.21
C ARG A 61 -5.67 -18.56 -14.86
N GLU A 62 -5.11 -17.63 -15.61
CA GLU A 62 -3.76 -17.11 -15.36
C GLU A 62 -3.70 -16.37 -14.02
N THR A 63 -4.70 -15.52 -13.73
CA THR A 63 -4.82 -14.86 -12.43
C THR A 63 -4.83 -15.87 -11.28
N LEU A 64 -5.62 -16.94 -11.36
CA LEU A 64 -5.67 -17.96 -10.32
C LEU A 64 -4.31 -18.67 -10.14
N LEU A 65 -3.65 -19.04 -11.24
CA LEU A 65 -2.35 -19.72 -11.20
C LEU A 65 -1.23 -18.82 -10.64
N LEU A 66 -1.21 -17.53 -11.00
CA LEU A 66 -0.22 -16.57 -10.49
C LEU A 66 -0.30 -16.39 -8.97
N ASN A 67 -1.49 -16.56 -8.39
CA ASN A 67 -1.73 -16.39 -6.95
C ASN A 67 -1.68 -17.71 -6.16
N LEU A 68 -1.37 -18.81 -6.81
CA LEU A 68 -1.28 -20.12 -6.18
C LEU A 68 0.12 -20.33 -5.59
N VAL A 69 0.28 -20.04 -4.30
CA VAL A 69 1.51 -20.29 -3.57
C VAL A 69 1.49 -21.73 -3.04
N PRO A 70 2.57 -22.53 -3.17
CA PRO A 70 2.58 -23.89 -2.71
C PRO A 70 2.55 -23.97 -1.18
N VAL A 71 1.84 -24.97 -0.64
CA VAL A 71 1.92 -25.36 0.77
C VAL A 71 3.17 -26.24 0.95
N ALA A 72 4.26 -25.64 1.39
CA ALA A 72 5.56 -26.29 1.54
C ALA A 72 6.43 -25.54 2.56
N PRO A 73 7.44 -26.20 3.17
CA PRO A 73 8.38 -25.53 4.08
C PRO A 73 9.05 -24.29 3.45
N GLY A 74 9.06 -23.18 4.16
CA GLY A 74 9.59 -21.91 3.71
C GLY A 74 8.66 -21.10 2.81
N TRP A 75 7.47 -21.64 2.50
CA TRP A 75 6.38 -20.97 1.78
C TRP A 75 5.14 -20.94 2.68
N GLN A 76 3.97 -21.20 2.11
CA GLN A 76 2.74 -21.22 2.86
C GLN A 76 2.67 -22.40 3.83
N ASN A 77 2.31 -22.16 5.08
CA ASN A 77 2.00 -23.21 6.04
C ASN A 77 0.59 -23.78 5.79
N GLY A 78 0.46 -25.08 5.95
CA GLY A 78 -0.80 -25.81 5.87
C GLY A 78 -0.88 -26.87 6.97
N ASP A 79 -2.10 -27.29 7.26
CA ASP A 79 -2.43 -28.33 8.25
C ASP A 79 -3.56 -29.17 7.66
N ASP A 80 -3.58 -30.47 7.89
CA ASP A 80 -4.63 -31.40 7.42
C ASP A 80 -6.02 -31.04 7.97
N ARG A 81 -6.08 -30.21 9.01
CA ARG A 81 -7.32 -29.66 9.58
C ARG A 81 -7.81 -28.40 8.84
N ASP A 82 -7.08 -27.91 7.81
CA ASP A 82 -7.46 -26.72 7.07
C ASP A 82 -8.65 -27.00 6.15
N LEU A 83 -9.84 -26.80 6.68
CA LEU A 83 -11.10 -26.93 5.97
C LEU A 83 -11.84 -25.60 5.91
N PRO A 84 -12.58 -25.34 4.82
CA PRO A 84 -13.45 -24.16 4.79
C PRO A 84 -14.63 -24.34 5.78
N VAL A 85 -15.23 -23.22 6.18
CA VAL A 85 -16.25 -23.23 7.25
C VAL A 85 -17.44 -24.18 6.99
N TRP A 86 -17.80 -24.39 5.73
CA TRP A 86 -18.94 -25.24 5.35
C TRP A 86 -18.63 -26.75 5.36
N GLU A 87 -17.38 -27.15 5.54
CA GLU A 87 -16.94 -28.53 5.70
C GLU A 87 -16.59 -28.87 7.16
N ARG A 88 -16.76 -27.92 8.07
CA ARG A 88 -16.54 -28.08 9.50
C ARG A 88 -17.84 -28.16 10.27
N GLU A 89 -17.77 -28.68 11.50
CA GLU A 89 -18.91 -28.61 12.41
C GLU A 89 -19.42 -27.17 12.57
N PRO A 90 -20.75 -26.97 12.51
CA PRO A 90 -21.33 -25.64 12.66
C PRO A 90 -20.91 -24.98 13.96
N GLN A 91 -20.54 -23.73 13.87
CA GLN A 91 -20.16 -22.95 15.04
C GLN A 91 -21.38 -22.57 15.89
N THR A 92 -21.17 -22.53 17.22
CA THR A 92 -22.17 -22.04 18.17
C THR A 92 -22.25 -20.51 18.18
N ALA A 93 -23.17 -19.94 18.94
CA ALA A 93 -23.22 -18.51 19.18
C ALA A 93 -22.00 -17.99 19.95
N SER A 94 -21.43 -18.82 20.85
CA SER A 94 -20.27 -18.47 21.67
C SER A 94 -19.00 -18.30 20.85
N GLU A 95 -18.06 -17.53 21.37
CA GLU A 95 -16.70 -17.47 20.84
C GLU A 95 -15.97 -18.81 21.01
N GLU A 96 -15.26 -19.18 20.00
CA GLU A 96 -14.45 -20.40 19.97
C GLU A 96 -12.95 -20.04 20.04
N SER A 97 -12.57 -19.34 21.11
CA SER A 97 -11.30 -18.61 21.25
C SER A 97 -10.17 -19.42 21.93
N ASP A 98 -10.36 -20.69 22.18
CA ASP A 98 -9.39 -21.50 22.93
C ASP A 98 -8.15 -21.96 22.12
N GLY A 99 -7.96 -21.40 20.91
CA GLY A 99 -6.86 -21.78 20.03
C GLY A 99 -7.03 -23.15 19.34
N THR A 100 -8.09 -23.88 19.63
CA THR A 100 -8.32 -25.23 19.08
C THR A 100 -8.93 -25.22 17.67
N ARG A 101 -9.43 -24.07 17.19
CA ARG A 101 -10.14 -23.96 15.91
C ARG A 101 -9.42 -23.18 14.79
N GLY A 102 -8.16 -22.87 14.97
CA GLY A 102 -7.34 -22.31 13.89
C GLY A 102 -7.21 -20.79 13.89
N PRO A 103 -6.98 -20.16 12.74
CA PRO A 103 -6.93 -20.75 11.40
C PRO A 103 -5.76 -21.75 11.25
N TYR A 104 -6.03 -22.88 10.61
CA TYR A 104 -5.06 -23.95 10.37
C TYR A 104 -4.33 -23.80 9.04
N GLY A 105 -4.88 -23.01 8.12
CA GLY A 105 -4.34 -22.70 6.81
C GLY A 105 -5.20 -21.68 6.09
N LEU A 106 -5.09 -21.64 4.77
CA LEU A 106 -5.71 -20.61 3.94
C LEU A 106 -7.24 -20.73 3.88
N LEU A 107 -7.76 -21.99 3.83
CA LEU A 107 -9.21 -22.24 3.72
C LEU A 107 -9.93 -21.76 4.98
N SER A 108 -9.45 -22.16 6.15
CA SER A 108 -10.01 -21.74 7.44
C SER A 108 -9.80 -20.23 7.69
N LEU A 109 -8.71 -19.63 7.17
CA LEU A 109 -8.42 -18.22 7.32
C LEU A 109 -9.39 -17.35 6.50
N TYR A 110 -9.57 -17.66 5.22
CA TYR A 110 -10.43 -16.85 4.34
C TYR A 110 -11.92 -17.13 4.52
N THR A 111 -12.27 -18.20 5.21
CA THR A 111 -13.65 -18.48 5.62
C THR A 111 -13.87 -18.25 7.13
N TRP A 112 -13.02 -17.44 7.77
CA TRP A 112 -13.11 -17.14 9.20
C TRP A 112 -14.42 -16.45 9.55
N GLN A 113 -15.10 -16.93 10.59
CA GLN A 113 -16.42 -16.44 10.99
C GLN A 113 -16.30 -15.28 11.99
N SER A 114 -15.88 -14.13 11.53
CA SER A 114 -15.80 -12.89 12.32
C SER A 114 -17.19 -12.37 12.74
N ARG A 115 -18.24 -12.84 12.11
CA ARG A 115 -19.64 -12.58 12.44
C ARG A 115 -20.43 -13.88 12.51
N ARG A 116 -21.46 -13.92 13.34
CA ARG A 116 -22.50 -14.94 13.27
C ARG A 116 -23.66 -14.35 12.49
N VAL A 117 -23.94 -14.89 11.32
CA VAL A 117 -24.98 -14.38 10.41
C VAL A 117 -26.04 -15.45 10.22
N ARG A 118 -27.30 -15.07 10.46
CA ARG A 118 -28.47 -15.91 10.16
C ARG A 118 -29.33 -15.20 9.12
N LEU A 119 -29.58 -15.86 8.00
CA LEU A 119 -30.47 -15.37 6.96
C LEU A 119 -31.91 -15.84 7.22
N PHE A 120 -32.87 -15.01 6.84
CA PHE A 120 -34.30 -15.30 6.90
C PHE A 120 -34.89 -15.19 5.50
N GLY A 121 -35.81 -16.09 5.18
CA GLY A 121 -36.45 -16.14 3.87
C GLY A 121 -36.77 -17.57 3.48
N ASN A 122 -36.87 -17.79 2.19
CA ASN A 122 -37.13 -19.12 1.57
C ASN A 122 -36.02 -19.41 0.53
N ALA A 123 -36.14 -20.54 -0.17
CA ALA A 123 -35.16 -20.96 -1.17
C ALA A 123 -35.00 -20.03 -2.37
N GLY A 124 -35.97 -19.14 -2.62
CA GLY A 124 -35.97 -18.17 -3.73
C GLY A 124 -35.57 -16.76 -3.30
N ASP A 125 -35.95 -16.36 -2.10
CA ASP A 125 -35.84 -14.97 -1.63
C ASP A 125 -35.36 -14.89 -0.17
N ILE A 126 -34.33 -14.10 0.03
CA ILE A 126 -33.84 -13.73 1.35
C ILE A 126 -34.41 -12.36 1.72
N THR A 127 -35.17 -12.31 2.81
CA THR A 127 -35.96 -11.14 3.22
C THR A 127 -35.35 -10.44 4.45
N GLY A 128 -34.36 -11.06 5.13
CA GLY A 128 -33.73 -10.47 6.30
C GLY A 128 -32.47 -11.19 6.71
N ALA A 129 -31.68 -10.53 7.56
CA ALA A 129 -30.49 -11.09 8.19
C ALA A 129 -30.37 -10.63 9.64
N MET A 130 -29.91 -11.51 10.53
CA MET A 130 -29.43 -11.17 11.83
C MET A 130 -27.92 -11.28 11.85
N ILE A 131 -27.23 -10.26 12.34
CA ILE A 131 -25.78 -10.21 12.44
C ILE A 131 -25.40 -10.05 13.90
N ALA A 132 -24.62 -10.99 14.42
CA ALA A 132 -24.04 -10.96 15.76
C ALA A 132 -22.52 -11.01 15.70
N ILE A 133 -21.84 -10.74 16.82
CA ILE A 133 -20.39 -10.88 16.91
C ILE A 133 -20.01 -12.37 16.76
N GLY A 134 -18.91 -12.61 16.08
CA GLY A 134 -18.32 -13.94 15.88
C GLY A 134 -17.01 -14.11 16.63
N ASP A 135 -16.02 -14.72 15.98
CA ASP A 135 -14.72 -14.97 16.56
C ASP A 135 -13.71 -13.90 16.16
N ARG A 136 -12.93 -13.43 17.12
CA ARG A 136 -11.85 -12.50 16.86
C ARG A 136 -10.68 -13.21 16.21
N LEU A 137 -10.12 -12.63 15.15
CA LEU A 137 -8.89 -13.10 14.54
C LEU A 137 -7.72 -12.23 15.00
N ASP A 138 -6.68 -12.84 15.57
CA ASP A 138 -5.40 -12.17 15.79
C ASP A 138 -4.50 -12.43 14.58
N TRP A 139 -4.12 -11.35 13.91
CA TRP A 139 -3.28 -11.36 12.72
C TRP A 139 -1.78 -11.47 13.01
N GLN A 140 -1.39 -11.47 14.28
CA GLN A 140 0.03 -11.49 14.64
C GLN A 140 0.75 -12.72 14.07
N ASP A 141 1.85 -12.49 13.34
CA ASP A 141 2.75 -13.50 12.77
C ASP A 141 2.11 -14.50 11.80
N ARG A 142 0.99 -14.15 11.18
CA ARG A 142 0.32 -15.02 10.20
C ARG A 142 0.81 -14.84 8.76
N HIS A 143 1.97 -14.23 8.57
CA HIS A 143 2.56 -14.00 7.25
C HIS A 143 2.91 -15.30 6.47
N LEU A 144 3.01 -16.45 7.16
CA LEU A 144 3.16 -17.76 6.54
C LEU A 144 1.82 -18.48 6.27
N LEU A 145 0.70 -17.89 6.69
CA LEU A 145 -0.64 -18.37 6.36
C LEU A 145 -1.31 -17.54 5.29
N GLU A 146 -1.11 -16.23 5.33
CA GLU A 146 -1.76 -15.28 4.43
C GLU A 146 -0.75 -14.77 3.40
N PRO A 147 -0.82 -15.23 2.13
CA PRO A 147 0.21 -14.98 1.12
C PRO A 147 0.08 -13.66 0.36
N MET A 148 -1.03 -12.94 0.49
CA MET A 148 -1.33 -11.80 -0.37
C MET A 148 -1.05 -10.44 0.26
N SER A 149 -0.71 -10.37 1.55
CA SER A 149 -0.52 -9.09 2.24
C SER A 149 0.94 -8.67 2.37
N VAL A 150 1.13 -7.36 2.49
CA VAL A 150 2.37 -6.77 2.97
C VAL A 150 2.37 -6.83 4.50
N TRP A 151 3.48 -7.24 5.08
CA TRP A 151 3.66 -7.34 6.53
C TRP A 151 4.72 -6.37 7.03
N GLY A 152 4.53 -5.85 8.22
CA GLY A 152 5.49 -4.95 8.84
C GLY A 152 5.72 -5.27 10.31
N ARG A 153 6.95 -5.06 10.78
CA ARG A 153 7.29 -5.25 12.20
C ARG A 153 6.50 -4.29 13.09
N SER A 154 6.10 -4.78 14.24
CA SER A 154 5.38 -4.02 15.25
C SER A 154 6.26 -3.78 16.49
N GLY A 155 7.07 -2.72 16.46
CA GLY A 155 7.92 -2.35 17.60
C GLY A 155 7.17 -2.23 18.95
N PRO A 156 5.93 -1.71 19.01
CA PRO A 156 5.16 -1.74 20.26
C PRO A 156 4.91 -3.16 20.78
N ARG A 157 4.47 -4.09 19.93
CA ARG A 157 4.25 -5.48 20.34
C ARG A 157 5.53 -6.22 20.68
N GLU A 158 6.62 -5.95 19.95
CA GLU A 158 7.94 -6.52 20.25
C GLU A 158 8.42 -6.12 21.67
N ARG A 159 8.20 -4.88 22.05
CA ARG A 159 8.54 -4.41 23.41
C ARG A 159 7.65 -5.03 24.49
N ASP A 160 6.35 -5.09 24.23
CA ASP A 160 5.36 -5.64 25.16
C ASP A 160 5.58 -7.13 25.41
N GLN A 161 5.78 -7.92 24.34
CA GLN A 161 5.96 -9.37 24.41
C GLN A 161 7.43 -9.80 24.59
N LYS A 162 8.39 -8.85 24.62
CA LYS A 162 9.83 -9.11 24.71
C LYS A 162 10.31 -10.15 23.69
N ARG A 163 9.77 -10.11 22.49
CA ARG A 163 10.04 -11.02 21.37
C ARG A 163 10.18 -10.24 20.07
N THR A 164 11.17 -10.63 19.25
CA THR A 164 11.41 -10.05 17.93
C THR A 164 11.79 -11.15 16.93
N PRO A 165 11.34 -11.10 15.67
CA PRO A 165 10.41 -10.13 15.12
C PRO A 165 8.95 -10.45 15.47
N ILE A 166 8.08 -9.43 15.44
CA ILE A 166 6.63 -9.61 15.44
C ILE A 166 6.06 -8.85 14.24
N TYR A 167 5.38 -9.56 13.34
CA TYR A 167 4.78 -9.00 12.13
C TYR A 167 3.27 -8.85 12.26
N LEU A 168 2.77 -7.72 11.75
CA LEU A 168 1.36 -7.45 11.55
C LEU A 168 1.10 -7.08 10.09
N PRO A 169 -0.08 -7.38 9.52
CA PRO A 169 -0.44 -6.93 8.19
C PRO A 169 -0.45 -5.40 8.12
N ARG A 170 -0.14 -4.85 6.94
CA ARG A 170 -0.14 -3.41 6.68
C ARG A 170 -1.17 -3.09 5.60
N PRO A 171 -2.20 -2.30 5.90
CA PRO A 171 -3.08 -1.76 4.88
C PRO A 171 -2.30 -0.81 3.96
N HIS A 172 -2.80 -0.64 2.74
CA HIS A 172 -2.25 0.34 1.82
C HIS A 172 -2.66 1.76 2.23
N ASP A 173 -1.76 2.70 2.01
CA ASP A 173 -2.02 4.12 2.24
C ASP A 173 -2.84 4.68 1.06
N HIS A 174 -4.11 4.97 1.30
CA HIS A 174 -5.05 5.47 0.28
C HIS A 174 -4.70 6.85 -0.26
N SER A 175 -3.92 7.65 0.49
CA SER A 175 -3.45 8.96 0.05
C SER A 175 -2.29 8.90 -0.96
N ARG A 176 -1.80 7.68 -1.27
CA ARG A 176 -0.59 7.49 -2.08
C ARG A 176 -0.84 6.50 -3.20
N ALA A 177 -0.49 6.87 -4.44
CA ALA A 177 -0.43 5.94 -5.55
C ALA A 177 0.53 4.77 -5.24
N LEU A 178 0.20 3.57 -5.68
CA LEU A 178 0.90 2.32 -5.36
C LEU A 178 2.40 2.37 -5.71
N TRP A 179 2.76 3.03 -6.81
CA TRP A 179 4.16 3.16 -7.23
C TRP A 179 5.05 3.91 -6.24
N ARG A 180 4.48 4.81 -5.43
CA ARG A 180 5.21 5.52 -4.36
C ARG A 180 5.63 4.60 -3.22
N GLY A 181 4.99 3.44 -3.13
CA GLY A 181 5.35 2.35 -2.22
C GLY A 181 5.98 1.13 -2.92
N LEU A 182 6.44 1.26 -4.15
CA LEU A 182 6.93 0.15 -4.99
C LEU A 182 7.90 -0.80 -4.26
N GLN A 183 8.84 -0.25 -3.51
CA GLN A 183 9.79 -1.04 -2.72
C GLN A 183 9.16 -2.02 -1.73
N THR A 184 7.91 -1.76 -1.29
CA THR A 184 7.23 -2.64 -0.32
C THR A 184 6.56 -3.84 -0.99
N LEU A 185 6.35 -3.78 -2.29
CA LEU A 185 5.80 -4.86 -3.11
C LEU A 185 6.91 -5.80 -3.58
N LEU A 186 8.13 -5.29 -3.76
CA LEU A 186 9.23 -6.06 -4.33
C LEU A 186 9.90 -6.93 -3.25
N PRO A 187 10.18 -8.22 -3.53
CA PRO A 187 10.86 -9.10 -2.58
C PRO A 187 12.23 -8.52 -2.18
N ALA A 188 12.52 -8.47 -0.91
CA ALA A 188 13.81 -8.01 -0.39
C ALA A 188 14.24 -8.92 0.76
N PRO A 189 14.80 -10.07 0.46
CA PRO A 189 15.37 -10.92 1.50
C PRO A 189 16.50 -10.17 2.21
N PRO A 190 16.61 -10.30 3.54
CA PRO A 190 17.68 -9.68 4.28
C PRO A 190 19.01 -10.35 3.91
N PRO A 191 20.14 -9.60 3.93
CA PRO A 191 21.46 -10.20 3.85
C PRO A 191 21.65 -11.25 4.96
N PRO A 192 22.46 -12.30 4.73
CA PRO A 192 22.76 -13.29 5.75
C PRO A 192 23.28 -12.64 7.03
N GLY A 193 22.70 -12.98 8.18
CA GLY A 193 23.09 -12.43 9.49
C GLY A 193 22.55 -11.03 9.79
N ALA A 194 21.76 -10.44 8.91
CA ALA A 194 21.11 -9.16 9.20
C ALA A 194 19.91 -9.31 10.15
N ASP A 195 19.54 -8.21 10.78
CA ASP A 195 18.29 -8.14 11.53
C ASP A 195 17.08 -8.52 10.64
N PRO A 196 16.05 -9.14 11.22
CA PRO A 196 14.83 -9.43 10.49
C PRO A 196 14.29 -8.18 9.79
N PRO A 197 13.82 -8.31 8.53
CA PRO A 197 13.42 -7.14 7.73
C PRO A 197 12.27 -6.38 8.38
N GLN A 198 12.28 -5.06 8.22
CA GLN A 198 11.20 -4.21 8.75
C GLN A 198 9.86 -4.48 8.04
N ARG A 199 9.92 -4.99 6.81
CA ARG A 199 8.73 -5.32 6.00
C ARG A 199 8.97 -6.60 5.22
N LEU A 200 7.89 -7.38 5.04
CA LEU A 200 7.83 -8.53 4.16
C LEU A 200 6.90 -8.18 2.99
N SER A 201 7.36 -8.40 1.78
CA SER A 201 6.53 -8.31 0.58
C SER A 201 5.52 -9.47 0.54
N PRO A 202 4.41 -9.35 -0.22
CA PRO A 202 3.45 -10.44 -0.36
C PRO A 202 4.11 -11.74 -0.85
N MET A 203 3.75 -12.85 -0.28
CA MET A 203 4.33 -14.15 -0.64
C MET A 203 4.03 -14.56 -2.09
N VAL A 204 2.87 -14.17 -2.64
CA VAL A 204 2.54 -14.35 -4.07
C VAL A 204 3.56 -13.69 -4.99
N VAL A 205 4.08 -12.52 -4.60
CA VAL A 205 5.11 -11.80 -5.35
C VAL A 205 6.47 -12.49 -5.22
N GLN A 206 6.81 -12.95 -4.02
CA GLN A 206 8.03 -13.74 -3.77
C GLN A 206 8.02 -15.05 -4.55
N TRP A 207 6.86 -15.74 -4.60
CA TRP A 207 6.68 -16.96 -5.36
C TRP A 207 6.86 -16.73 -6.86
N LEU A 208 6.26 -15.69 -7.43
CA LEU A 208 6.45 -15.33 -8.84
C LEU A 208 7.93 -15.02 -9.15
N ALA A 209 8.62 -14.30 -8.26
CA ALA A 209 10.06 -14.07 -8.39
C ALA A 209 10.84 -15.38 -8.45
N ARG A 210 10.49 -16.37 -7.61
CA ARG A 210 11.10 -17.70 -7.63
C ARG A 210 10.85 -18.42 -8.93
N LEU A 211 9.62 -18.40 -9.46
CA LEU A 211 9.28 -19.00 -10.75
C LEU A 211 10.05 -18.37 -11.92
N THR A 212 10.29 -17.07 -11.85
CA THR A 212 11.12 -16.34 -12.83
C THR A 212 12.57 -16.77 -12.77
N VAL A 213 13.17 -16.84 -11.58
CA VAL A 213 14.57 -17.27 -11.38
C VAL A 213 14.78 -18.72 -11.83
N THR A 214 13.78 -19.57 -11.64
CA THR A 214 13.87 -21.00 -12.08
C THR A 214 13.53 -21.22 -13.55
N GLY A 215 13.20 -20.16 -14.29
CA GLY A 215 12.88 -20.22 -15.73
C GLY A 215 11.50 -20.80 -16.05
N VAL A 216 10.63 -21.01 -15.05
CA VAL A 216 9.24 -21.42 -15.28
C VAL A 216 8.42 -20.29 -15.89
N VAL A 217 8.69 -19.06 -15.48
CA VAL A 217 8.14 -17.85 -16.06
C VAL A 217 9.22 -17.12 -16.85
N GLY A 218 8.95 -16.80 -18.10
CA GLY A 218 9.90 -16.13 -18.99
C GLY A 218 10.22 -14.71 -18.55
N SER A 219 11.44 -14.26 -18.84
CA SER A 219 11.92 -12.91 -18.45
C SER A 219 11.17 -11.75 -19.13
N ASP A 220 10.43 -12.00 -20.19
CA ASP A 220 9.59 -11.06 -20.93
C ASP A 220 8.17 -10.93 -20.33
N PHE A 221 7.82 -11.81 -19.39
CA PHE A 221 6.48 -11.83 -18.80
C PHE A 221 6.18 -10.52 -18.09
N ARG A 222 4.96 -10.02 -18.33
CA ARG A 222 4.43 -8.82 -17.67
C ARG A 222 3.37 -9.23 -16.66
N VAL A 223 3.52 -8.74 -15.44
CA VAL A 223 2.61 -8.97 -14.34
C VAL A 223 1.95 -7.66 -13.94
N ARG A 224 0.74 -7.77 -13.42
CA ARG A 224 -0.01 -6.62 -12.92
C ARG A 224 -0.44 -6.86 -11.47
N PRO A 225 0.42 -6.60 -10.47
CA PRO A 225 0.00 -6.60 -9.08
C PRO A 225 -1.06 -5.52 -8.86
N ARG A 226 -2.20 -5.94 -8.28
CA ARG A 226 -3.25 -5.05 -7.80
C ARG A 226 -3.28 -5.08 -6.28
N ALA A 227 -3.19 -3.92 -5.68
CA ALA A 227 -3.33 -3.72 -4.25
C ALA A 227 -4.75 -3.26 -3.91
N THR A 228 -5.34 -3.87 -2.88
CA THR A 228 -6.66 -3.50 -2.37
C THR A 228 -6.66 -3.45 -0.86
N SER A 229 -7.31 -2.45 -0.28
CA SER A 229 -7.53 -2.37 1.16
C SER A 229 -8.76 -1.53 1.49
N VAL A 230 -9.24 -1.64 2.71
CA VAL A 230 -10.34 -0.83 3.23
C VAL A 230 -9.82 0.02 4.38
N THR A 231 -10.13 1.30 4.35
CA THR A 231 -9.89 2.21 5.47
C THR A 231 -11.19 2.43 6.22
N TYR A 232 -11.12 2.37 7.53
CA TYR A 232 -12.26 2.59 8.41
C TYR A 232 -12.07 3.90 9.17
N GLY A 233 -13.15 4.64 9.32
CA GLY A 233 -13.21 5.88 10.06
C GLY A 233 -13.09 5.67 11.59
N THR A 234 -13.51 6.67 12.34
CA THR A 234 -13.39 6.69 13.80
C THR A 234 -13.95 5.42 14.44
N GLN A 235 -13.19 4.81 15.34
CA GLN A 235 -13.51 3.54 16.01
C GLN A 235 -13.79 2.37 15.06
N GLN A 236 -13.39 2.48 13.81
CA GLN A 236 -13.67 1.51 12.74
C GLN A 236 -15.17 1.24 12.51
N ALA A 237 -16.02 2.18 12.84
CA ALA A 237 -17.48 2.02 12.85
C ALA A 237 -18.12 2.16 11.47
N VAL A 238 -17.42 2.76 10.51
CA VAL A 238 -17.87 2.95 9.13
C VAL A 238 -16.72 2.68 8.17
N VAL A 239 -17.05 2.25 6.96
CA VAL A 239 -16.07 2.23 5.85
C VAL A 239 -15.90 3.68 5.40
N ASP A 240 -14.68 4.15 5.44
CA ASP A 240 -14.29 5.51 5.03
C ASP A 240 -13.90 5.50 3.55
N GLU A 241 -12.99 4.61 3.18
CA GLU A 241 -12.50 4.53 1.81
C GLU A 241 -12.14 3.09 1.42
N VAL A 242 -12.27 2.79 0.14
CA VAL A 242 -11.79 1.55 -0.48
C VAL A 242 -10.66 1.89 -1.44
N PHE A 243 -9.46 1.47 -1.10
CA PHE A 243 -8.29 1.61 -1.95
C PHE A 243 -8.24 0.49 -2.98
N SER A 244 -8.00 0.83 -4.24
CA SER A 244 -7.69 -0.14 -5.30
C SER A 244 -6.79 0.51 -6.33
N ASP A 245 -5.56 0.00 -6.46
CA ASP A 245 -4.57 0.48 -7.43
C ASP A 245 -3.77 -0.69 -8.01
N ALA A 246 -3.28 -0.57 -9.24
CA ALA A 246 -2.51 -1.62 -9.90
C ALA A 246 -1.36 -1.04 -10.72
N LEU A 247 -0.25 -1.79 -10.81
CA LEU A 247 0.93 -1.44 -11.59
C LEU A 247 1.24 -2.53 -12.60
N THR A 248 1.46 -2.18 -13.85
CA THR A 248 2.00 -3.12 -14.83
C THR A 248 3.51 -3.04 -14.81
N MET A 249 4.19 -4.19 -14.67
CA MET A 249 5.64 -4.25 -14.64
C MET A 249 6.17 -5.56 -15.22
N ASN A 250 7.43 -5.58 -15.61
CA ASN A 250 8.11 -6.79 -16.03
C ASN A 250 8.54 -7.61 -14.78
N VAL A 251 8.47 -8.95 -14.85
CA VAL A 251 8.86 -9.86 -13.77
C VAL A 251 10.32 -9.73 -13.34
N LEU A 252 11.21 -9.22 -14.20
CA LEU A 252 12.62 -8.96 -13.84
C LEU A 252 12.77 -7.96 -12.68
N LEU A 253 11.77 -7.11 -12.45
CA LEU A 253 11.76 -6.21 -11.30
C LEU A 253 11.56 -6.96 -9.98
N LEU A 254 10.99 -8.17 -10.03
CA LEU A 254 10.78 -9.01 -8.86
C LEU A 254 12.05 -9.80 -8.47
N VAL A 255 12.96 -9.98 -9.43
CA VAL A 255 14.20 -10.73 -9.21
C VAL A 255 15.17 -9.91 -8.36
N GLU A 256 15.69 -10.54 -7.32
CA GLU A 256 16.71 -9.94 -6.47
C GLU A 256 17.98 -9.57 -7.25
N HIS A 257 18.62 -8.46 -6.86
CA HIS A 257 19.82 -7.93 -7.51
C HIS A 257 19.65 -7.55 -8.99
N SER A 258 18.42 -7.49 -9.51
CA SER A 258 18.18 -6.94 -10.85
C SER A 258 18.50 -5.44 -10.87
N ALA A 259 19.33 -5.01 -11.81
CA ALA A 259 19.66 -3.61 -12.03
C ALA A 259 18.40 -2.79 -12.40
N LEU A 260 17.46 -3.38 -13.14
CA LEU A 260 16.17 -2.77 -13.46
C LEU A 260 15.32 -2.52 -12.22
N ARG A 261 15.33 -3.46 -11.26
CA ARG A 261 14.65 -3.28 -9.98
C ARG A 261 15.21 -2.09 -9.20
N THR A 262 16.54 -2.01 -9.09
CA THR A 262 17.21 -0.89 -8.42
C THR A 262 16.84 0.43 -9.09
N ALA A 263 16.89 0.49 -10.43
CA ALA A 263 16.49 1.67 -11.18
C ALA A 263 15.03 2.06 -10.93
N ALA A 264 14.11 1.09 -10.84
CA ALA A 264 12.70 1.36 -10.60
C ALA A 264 12.42 1.91 -9.17
N VAL A 265 13.07 1.33 -8.16
CA VAL A 265 12.96 1.81 -6.77
C VAL A 265 13.55 3.21 -6.63
N ASP A 266 14.72 3.42 -7.20
CA ASP A 266 15.39 4.73 -7.20
C ASP A 266 14.59 5.78 -7.97
N ALA A 267 13.96 5.42 -9.08
CA ALA A 267 13.11 6.32 -9.86
C ALA A 267 11.90 6.80 -9.05
N ALA A 268 11.28 5.92 -8.26
CA ALA A 268 10.22 6.32 -7.34
C ALA A 268 10.75 7.28 -6.26
N ALA A 269 11.94 7.02 -5.72
CA ALA A 269 12.58 7.90 -4.75
C ALA A 269 12.99 9.25 -5.35
N ASP A 270 13.45 9.28 -6.61
CA ASP A 270 13.79 10.50 -7.34
C ASP A 270 12.57 11.43 -7.44
N ALA A 271 11.40 10.90 -7.79
CA ALA A 271 10.16 11.67 -7.82
C ALA A 271 9.76 12.20 -6.43
N GLU A 272 9.80 11.34 -5.39
CA GLU A 272 9.52 11.75 -4.00
C GLU A 272 10.46 12.89 -3.54
N ASN A 273 11.74 12.81 -3.88
CA ASN A 273 12.71 13.83 -3.52
C ASN A 273 12.48 15.15 -4.28
N ALA A 274 12.16 15.09 -5.57
CA ALA A 274 11.83 16.27 -6.37
C ALA A 274 10.56 16.99 -5.85
N VAL A 275 9.51 16.21 -5.50
CA VAL A 275 8.28 16.76 -4.92
C VAL A 275 8.52 17.36 -3.54
N LYS A 276 9.41 16.78 -2.70
CA LYS A 276 9.82 17.41 -1.43
C LYS A 276 10.50 18.78 -1.65
N VAL A 277 11.26 18.93 -2.74
CA VAL A 277 11.89 20.22 -3.08
C VAL A 277 10.83 21.22 -3.53
N LEU A 278 9.82 20.80 -4.30
CA LEU A 278 8.68 21.66 -4.70
C LEU A 278 7.84 22.09 -3.48
N ARG A 279 7.56 21.20 -2.54
CA ARG A 279 6.90 21.54 -1.26
C ARG A 279 7.64 22.66 -0.52
N ARG A 280 8.98 22.53 -0.43
CA ARG A 280 9.81 23.54 0.22
C ARG A 280 9.77 24.88 -0.51
N LEU A 281 9.65 24.89 -1.83
CA LEU A 281 9.44 26.12 -2.59
C LEU A 281 8.14 26.80 -2.16
N ALA A 282 7.01 26.07 -2.17
CA ALA A 282 5.72 26.59 -1.75
C ALA A 282 5.77 27.14 -0.32
N ASP A 283 6.35 26.40 0.64
CA ASP A 283 6.56 26.88 2.01
C ASP A 283 7.37 28.18 2.08
N ASN A 284 8.47 28.27 1.32
CA ASN A 284 9.33 29.45 1.32
C ASN A 284 8.64 30.67 0.68
N LEU A 285 7.82 30.48 -0.36
CA LEU A 285 7.02 31.53 -0.98
C LEU A 285 5.95 32.04 -0.03
N SER A 286 5.25 31.14 0.70
CA SER A 286 4.27 31.51 1.71
C SER A 286 4.91 32.32 2.85
N ARG A 287 6.12 31.94 3.30
CA ARG A 287 6.90 32.70 4.28
C ARG A 287 7.30 34.09 3.75
N ALA A 288 7.77 34.16 2.51
CA ALA A 288 8.13 35.42 1.86
C ALA A 288 6.93 36.37 1.76
N ALA A 289 5.73 35.84 1.49
CA ALA A 289 4.48 36.58 1.47
C ALA A 289 3.98 37.00 2.87
N GLY A 290 4.49 36.37 3.95
CA GLY A 290 4.16 36.72 5.34
C GLY A 290 3.19 35.82 6.02
N SER A 291 2.96 34.64 5.49
CA SER A 291 2.23 33.64 6.23
C SER A 291 2.95 33.30 7.54
N ARG A 292 2.21 33.33 8.64
CA ARG A 292 2.67 32.84 9.94
C ARG A 292 2.41 31.37 10.11
N ASP A 293 1.46 30.83 9.35
CA ASP A 293 1.12 29.40 9.35
C ASP A 293 2.08 28.66 8.42
N ILE A 294 2.85 27.77 9.02
CA ILE A 294 3.76 26.84 8.31
C ILE A 294 2.93 25.78 7.54
N ASP A 295 1.66 25.59 7.90
CA ASP A 295 0.70 24.62 7.32
C ASP A 295 -0.40 25.32 6.48
N SER A 296 0.00 26.23 5.60
CA SER A 296 -0.96 26.94 4.72
C SER A 296 -1.70 26.05 3.71
N GLY A 297 -1.39 24.77 3.64
CA GLY A 297 -1.91 23.82 2.64
C GLY A 297 -1.35 24.01 1.23
N ASP A 298 -0.58 25.07 0.99
CA ASP A 298 0.01 25.36 -0.33
C ASP A 298 1.04 24.31 -0.72
N ALA A 299 1.86 23.87 0.24
CA ALA A 299 2.86 22.83 0.04
C ALA A 299 2.21 21.47 -0.28
N ASP A 300 1.10 21.14 0.39
CA ASP A 300 0.37 19.89 0.13
C ASP A 300 -0.30 19.93 -1.24
N ARG A 301 -0.96 21.03 -1.61
CA ARG A 301 -1.55 21.20 -2.95
C ARG A 301 -0.50 21.09 -4.06
N ALA A 302 0.67 21.71 -3.88
CA ALA A 302 1.76 21.62 -4.85
C ALA A 302 2.29 20.18 -4.99
N ALA A 303 2.37 19.43 -3.89
CA ALA A 303 2.77 18.03 -3.90
C ALA A 303 1.73 17.14 -4.57
N GLU A 304 0.46 17.30 -4.24
CA GLU A 304 -0.65 16.54 -4.85
C GLU A 304 -0.70 16.74 -6.36
N GLN A 305 -0.61 17.99 -6.81
CA GLN A 305 -0.54 18.32 -8.24
C GLN A 305 0.66 17.64 -8.91
N ALA A 306 1.85 17.72 -8.32
CA ALA A 306 3.04 17.10 -8.88
C ALA A 306 2.90 15.56 -8.97
N TYR A 307 2.38 14.91 -7.93
CA TYR A 307 2.13 13.46 -7.97
C TYR A 307 1.09 13.08 -9.01
N ALA A 308 0.00 13.85 -9.14
CA ALA A 308 -1.02 13.60 -10.15
C ALA A 308 -0.46 13.68 -11.58
N GLU A 309 0.41 14.66 -11.85
CA GLU A 309 1.02 14.80 -13.16
C GLU A 309 2.10 13.75 -13.45
N LEU A 310 2.81 13.28 -12.43
CA LEU A 310 3.84 12.26 -12.57
C LEU A 310 3.27 10.84 -12.64
N ASP A 311 2.05 10.59 -12.15
CA ASP A 311 1.47 9.25 -11.99
C ASP A 311 1.44 8.47 -13.31
N ARG A 312 0.83 9.03 -14.34
CA ARG A 312 0.76 8.37 -15.65
C ARG A 312 2.14 8.14 -16.24
N GLY A 313 3.01 9.16 -16.18
CA GLY A 313 4.38 9.07 -16.71
C GLY A 313 5.19 7.95 -16.06
N PHE A 314 5.06 7.79 -14.72
CA PHE A 314 5.74 6.70 -14.01
C PHE A 314 5.19 5.33 -14.41
N ARG A 315 3.86 5.18 -14.50
CA ARG A 315 3.22 3.91 -14.87
C ARG A 315 3.60 3.48 -16.28
N ASP A 316 3.59 4.40 -17.23
CA ASP A 316 3.98 4.14 -18.61
C ASP A 316 5.47 3.76 -18.68
N TRP A 317 6.35 4.49 -17.99
CA TRP A 317 7.76 4.21 -17.91
C TRP A 317 8.03 2.83 -17.28
N LEU A 318 7.43 2.53 -16.13
CA LEU A 318 7.59 1.25 -15.43
C LEU A 318 7.14 0.06 -16.31
N ALA A 319 6.03 0.24 -17.03
CA ALA A 319 5.49 -0.77 -17.92
C ALA A 319 6.38 -1.02 -19.16
N HIS A 320 7.23 -0.07 -19.56
CA HIS A 320 8.16 -0.24 -20.67
C HIS A 320 9.44 -0.99 -20.28
N LEU A 321 9.82 -0.97 -19.02
CA LEU A 321 11.01 -1.69 -18.56
C LEU A 321 10.91 -3.19 -18.86
N GLY A 322 12.00 -3.78 -19.37
CA GLY A 322 12.02 -5.19 -19.69
C GLY A 322 13.40 -5.69 -20.15
N PRO A 323 13.48 -6.91 -20.67
CA PRO A 323 14.73 -7.44 -21.21
C PRO A 323 15.32 -6.50 -22.27
N GLY A 324 16.60 -6.14 -22.09
CA GLY A 324 17.30 -5.22 -23.00
C GLY A 324 17.19 -3.73 -22.63
N SER A 325 16.37 -3.34 -21.66
CA SER A 325 16.40 -1.96 -21.13
C SER A 325 17.73 -1.68 -20.44
N ASP A 326 18.36 -0.54 -20.76
CA ASP A 326 19.51 -0.02 -20.00
C ASP A 326 19.02 0.73 -18.76
N PRO A 327 19.27 0.22 -17.54
CA PRO A 327 18.75 0.80 -16.31
C PRO A 327 19.19 2.27 -16.07
N VAL A 328 20.40 2.62 -16.53
CA VAL A 328 20.95 3.97 -16.36
C VAL A 328 20.28 4.95 -17.33
N ALA A 329 20.16 4.57 -18.60
CA ALA A 329 19.48 5.37 -19.60
C ALA A 329 18.02 5.58 -19.26
N GLU A 330 17.33 4.52 -18.83
CA GLU A 330 15.91 4.57 -18.43
C GLU A 330 15.69 5.48 -17.21
N ARG A 331 16.50 5.37 -16.18
CA ARG A 331 16.41 6.26 -15.00
C ARG A 331 16.75 7.69 -15.37
N THR A 332 17.72 7.92 -16.26
CA THR A 332 18.06 9.25 -16.75
C THR A 332 16.86 9.89 -17.48
N ALA A 333 16.21 9.14 -18.36
CA ALA A 333 15.00 9.60 -19.05
C ALA A 333 13.89 9.96 -18.08
N TRP A 334 13.66 9.12 -17.05
CA TRP A 334 12.72 9.41 -15.97
C TRP A 334 13.07 10.68 -15.20
N GLN A 335 14.31 10.85 -14.75
CA GLN A 335 14.74 12.06 -14.05
C GLN A 335 14.55 13.32 -14.88
N ARG A 336 14.76 13.26 -16.20
CA ARG A 336 14.48 14.39 -17.12
C ARG A 336 13.00 14.75 -17.15
N LEU A 337 12.10 13.76 -17.17
CA LEU A 337 10.66 13.96 -17.11
C LEU A 337 10.28 14.63 -15.80
N VAL A 338 10.70 14.07 -14.65
CA VAL A 338 10.44 14.60 -13.31
C VAL A 338 10.94 16.05 -13.21
N ARG A 339 12.16 16.32 -13.66
CA ARG A 339 12.76 17.66 -13.62
C ARG A 339 11.93 18.66 -14.43
N ARG A 340 11.53 18.32 -15.64
CA ARG A 340 10.72 19.19 -16.51
C ARG A 340 9.37 19.52 -15.86
N THR A 341 8.66 18.51 -15.36
CA THR A 341 7.37 18.69 -14.69
C THR A 341 7.51 19.55 -13.44
N THR A 342 8.49 19.23 -12.57
CA THR A 342 8.69 19.95 -11.30
C THR A 342 9.16 21.39 -11.53
N LEU A 343 10.01 21.65 -12.54
CA LEU A 343 10.42 23.02 -12.90
C LEU A 343 9.22 23.86 -13.36
N ARG A 344 8.37 23.31 -14.24
CA ARG A 344 7.18 24.02 -14.72
C ARG A 344 6.26 24.40 -13.55
N LEU A 345 5.93 23.44 -12.68
CA LEU A 345 5.12 23.70 -11.49
C LEU A 345 5.77 24.71 -10.55
N GLY A 346 7.08 24.65 -10.38
CA GLY A 346 7.82 25.64 -9.59
C GLY A 346 7.73 27.05 -10.18
N TYR A 347 7.83 27.20 -11.50
CA TYR A 347 7.64 28.49 -12.16
C TYR A 347 6.20 29.02 -12.01
N GLU A 348 5.20 28.16 -12.10
CA GLU A 348 3.80 28.55 -11.88
C GLU A 348 3.61 29.10 -10.46
N LEU A 349 4.16 28.40 -9.43
CA LEU A 349 4.12 28.86 -8.05
C LEU A 349 4.81 30.22 -7.87
N VAL A 350 6.01 30.40 -8.43
CA VAL A 350 6.75 31.68 -8.32
C VAL A 350 5.99 32.81 -9.03
N SER A 351 5.45 32.54 -10.23
CA SER A 351 4.70 33.54 -11.01
C SER A 351 3.39 33.98 -10.37
N ALA A 352 2.77 33.09 -9.58
CA ALA A 352 1.55 33.35 -8.84
C ALA A 352 1.78 34.19 -7.56
N THR A 353 3.04 34.49 -7.18
CA THR A 353 3.33 35.27 -5.97
C THR A 353 3.08 36.74 -6.16
N GLY A 354 2.51 37.39 -5.12
CA GLY A 354 2.28 38.83 -5.12
C GLY A 354 3.53 39.65 -4.72
N PRO A 355 3.44 41.01 -4.81
CA PRO A 355 4.56 41.94 -4.52
C PRO A 355 5.19 41.73 -3.12
N ALA A 356 4.39 41.30 -2.13
CA ALA A 356 4.88 41.06 -0.79
C ALA A 356 5.97 39.97 -0.74
N ALA A 357 5.82 38.90 -1.54
CA ALA A 357 6.82 37.82 -1.63
C ALA A 357 8.06 38.25 -2.42
N TRP A 358 7.95 39.23 -3.34
CA TRP A 358 9.10 39.77 -4.08
C TRP A 358 9.98 40.59 -3.17
N ILE A 359 9.38 41.49 -2.36
CA ILE A 359 10.10 42.27 -1.36
C ILE A 359 10.69 41.35 -0.32
N GLY A 360 9.93 40.37 0.10
CA GLY A 360 10.32 39.39 1.09
C GLY A 360 10.41 39.93 2.51
N ARG A 361 10.94 39.14 3.40
CA ARG A 361 11.11 39.50 4.83
C ARG A 361 12.15 38.64 5.53
N ALA A 362 12.69 39.20 6.61
CA ALA A 362 13.54 38.44 7.53
C ALA A 362 12.73 37.38 8.28
N GLY A 363 13.30 36.24 8.47
CA GLY A 363 12.77 35.12 9.25
C GLY A 363 13.89 34.25 9.78
N VAL A 364 13.54 33.14 10.42
CA VAL A 364 14.50 32.20 11.00
C VAL A 364 14.32 30.85 10.32
N ASP A 365 15.41 30.20 9.92
CA ASP A 365 15.40 28.87 9.37
C ASP A 365 15.20 27.80 10.46
N ARG A 366 15.12 26.51 10.06
CA ARG A 366 14.96 25.39 11.00
C ARG A 366 16.13 25.22 11.99
N ASN A 367 17.28 25.85 11.69
CA ASN A 367 18.49 25.80 12.52
C ASN A 367 18.65 27.05 13.40
N GLY A 368 17.65 27.95 13.43
CA GLY A 368 17.67 29.18 14.21
C GLY A 368 18.50 30.30 13.57
N ARG A 369 18.88 30.22 12.28
CA ARG A 369 19.66 31.25 11.59
C ARG A 369 18.72 32.25 10.95
N GLU A 370 19.08 33.53 11.05
CA GLU A 370 18.39 34.59 10.32
C GLU A 370 18.57 34.43 8.81
N VAL A 371 17.47 34.46 8.09
CA VAL A 371 17.40 34.29 6.64
C VAL A 371 16.40 35.26 6.06
N HIS A 372 16.71 35.86 4.92
CA HIS A 372 15.76 36.66 4.16
C HIS A 372 14.99 35.77 3.19
N TYR A 373 13.68 35.62 3.38
CA TYR A 373 12.80 34.93 2.47
C TYR A 373 12.25 35.87 1.43
N SER A 374 12.56 35.64 0.15
CA SER A 374 12.00 36.30 -1.02
C SER A 374 11.71 35.30 -2.13
N SER A 375 10.87 35.65 -3.11
CA SER A 375 10.56 34.74 -4.23
C SER A 375 11.81 34.36 -5.02
N SER A 376 12.73 35.30 -5.26
CA SER A 376 14.00 35.02 -5.95
C SER A 376 14.91 34.06 -5.17
N GLN A 377 15.00 34.25 -3.87
CA GLN A 377 15.80 33.38 -3.02
C GLN A 377 15.17 31.97 -2.92
N ALA A 378 13.84 31.87 -2.80
CA ALA A 378 13.10 30.63 -2.79
C ALA A 378 13.29 29.86 -4.10
N GLU A 379 13.23 30.55 -5.25
CA GLU A 379 13.50 29.97 -6.57
C GLU A 379 14.95 29.47 -6.70
N ALA A 380 15.94 30.22 -6.22
CA ALA A 380 17.34 29.80 -6.25
C ALA A 380 17.56 28.53 -5.44
N TRP A 381 16.99 28.44 -4.22
CA TRP A 381 17.04 27.22 -3.41
C TRP A 381 16.34 26.05 -4.07
N PHE A 382 15.19 26.29 -4.71
CA PHE A 382 14.44 25.28 -5.43
C PHE A 382 15.26 24.69 -6.58
N ARG A 383 15.83 25.52 -7.45
CA ARG A 383 16.65 25.06 -8.58
C ARG A 383 17.86 24.24 -8.10
N ASN A 384 18.57 24.74 -7.08
CA ASN A 384 19.72 24.04 -6.49
C ASN A 384 19.31 22.71 -5.82
N GLY A 385 18.17 22.70 -5.12
CA GLY A 385 17.60 21.51 -4.50
C GLY A 385 17.22 20.45 -5.55
N LEU A 386 16.60 20.89 -6.64
CA LEU A 386 16.18 20.00 -7.73
C LEU A 386 17.37 19.39 -8.48
N ALA A 387 18.44 20.16 -8.72
CA ALA A 387 19.67 19.63 -9.30
C ALA A 387 20.31 18.54 -8.43
N LYS A 388 20.27 18.72 -7.11
CA LYS A 388 20.77 17.69 -6.16
C LYS A 388 19.86 16.47 -6.09
N ALA A 389 18.55 16.64 -6.21
CA ALA A 389 17.57 15.54 -6.18
C ALA A 389 17.59 14.70 -7.47
N LEU A 390 17.97 15.29 -8.61
CA LEU A 390 17.93 14.69 -9.94
C LEU A 390 19.29 14.87 -10.66
N PRO A 391 20.37 14.26 -10.15
CA PRO A 391 21.73 14.53 -10.65
C PRO A 391 21.90 14.09 -12.12
N MET A 392 21.34 12.94 -12.53
CA MET A 392 21.49 12.41 -13.89
C MET A 392 20.77 13.29 -14.94
N ALA A 393 19.73 14.05 -14.55
CA ALA A 393 19.06 14.99 -15.44
C ALA A 393 19.88 16.27 -15.68
N SER A 394 20.91 16.55 -14.88
CA SER A 394 21.75 17.76 -14.95
C SER A 394 23.03 17.56 -15.76
N GLU A 395 23.57 16.34 -15.82
CA GLU A 395 24.86 16.02 -16.45
C GLU A 395 24.87 16.20 -17.97
N THR A 396 23.73 16.06 -18.64
CA THR A 396 23.65 16.21 -20.12
C THR A 396 23.87 17.65 -20.62
N SER A 397 23.83 18.66 -19.73
CA SER A 397 24.12 20.03 -20.10
C SER A 397 25.62 20.33 -20.20
N GLN A 398 26.47 19.57 -19.55
CA GLN A 398 27.93 19.71 -19.62
C GLN A 398 28.53 19.01 -20.85
N GLN A 399 28.01 17.86 -21.26
CA GLN A 399 28.50 17.15 -22.44
C GLN A 399 28.26 17.88 -23.79
N ARG A 400 27.26 18.76 -23.86
CA ARG A 400 27.04 19.58 -25.07
C ARG A 400 27.98 20.79 -25.19
N GLN A 401 28.73 21.14 -24.15
CA GLN A 401 29.71 22.23 -24.19
C GLN A 401 31.12 21.74 -24.48
N GLU A 402 31.35 20.42 -24.50
CA GLU A 402 32.66 19.80 -24.77
C GLU A 402 32.80 19.17 -26.16
N GLU A 403 31.78 19.25 -27.04
CA GLU A 403 31.94 18.93 -28.46
C GLU A 403 32.57 20.16 -29.17
N PRO A 404 33.83 20.08 -29.60
CA PRO A 404 34.46 21.19 -30.39
C PRO A 404 33.81 21.26 -31.78
N ALA A 405 33.55 22.48 -32.21
CA ALA A 405 33.03 22.85 -33.50
C ALA A 405 33.95 22.40 -34.70
#